data_a07d3bcc253aa3a9d6724e81f0066a94
#
_entry.id   a07d3bcc253aa3a9d6724e81f0066a94
#
_cell.length_a   1.000
_cell.length_b   1.000
_cell.length_c   1.000
_cell.angle_alpha   90.00
_cell.angle_beta   90.00
_cell.angle_gamma   90.00
#
_symmetry.space_group_name_H-M   'P 1'
#
loop_
_entity.id
_entity.type
_entity.pdbx_description
1 polymer ?
#
loop_
_entity_poly.entity_id
_entity_poly.type
_entity_poly.pdbx_seq_one_letter_code
_entity_poly.pdbx_strand_id
1 'polypeptide(L)'
;MNATPANATTPVESKDIGFIGLGNMGGPMAANLVKAGHRVTGYDLLPEAVEAAAQTGVRPAASAAEAVAGAELVFTMLPTGRHVLGLYTDGGLLAAARPGTLFVDSSTIDVADARAAHDAARAAGHRALDAPVSGGVFGAEAATLTFMAGGEAAEFAQAEPVLTAMGRKIVHCGPAGSGQAAKICNNMILGISMIAISEAFVLGESLGLSQQALYDVASTSSGQCWALTVNCPVPGPVPASPANHDYRPGFAAPLMAKDLGLAANAIREGGVDAALGLRAAELYAAFAEGRGAGEDFSGIIRAIQERSGRDTSTADRSAGTPGGGAV
;
A
#
# COMPACT_ATOMS: atom_id res chain seq x y z
N MET A 1 -11.59 -23.56 38.97
CA MET A 1 -10.92 -22.39 38.41
C MET A 1 -9.64 -22.88 37.72
N ASN A 2 -9.74 -23.18 36.44
CA ASN A 2 -8.56 -23.59 35.65
C ASN A 2 -8.08 -22.35 34.88
N ALA A 3 -6.93 -21.83 35.26
CA ALA A 3 -6.23 -20.78 34.52
C ALA A 3 -5.73 -21.39 33.21
N THR A 4 -6.20 -20.86 32.09
CA THR A 4 -5.65 -21.12 30.76
C THR A 4 -4.20 -20.64 30.74
N PRO A 5 -3.21 -21.44 30.33
CA PRO A 5 -1.83 -20.98 30.25
C PRO A 5 -1.71 -19.91 29.17
N ALA A 6 -1.08 -18.80 29.52
CA ALA A 6 -0.69 -17.76 28.60
C ALA A 6 0.15 -18.39 27.48
N ASN A 7 -0.22 -18.09 26.25
CA ASN A 7 0.50 -18.49 25.04
C ASN A 7 1.92 -17.96 25.14
N ALA A 8 2.88 -18.81 25.46
CA ALA A 8 4.28 -18.48 25.38
C ALA A 8 4.63 -18.29 23.90
N THR A 9 4.76 -17.04 23.45
CA THR A 9 5.31 -16.70 22.15
C THR A 9 6.71 -17.31 22.06
N THR A 10 6.87 -18.31 21.22
CA THR A 10 8.20 -18.85 20.88
C THR A 10 9.07 -17.67 20.45
N PRO A 11 10.28 -17.49 21.01
CA PRO A 11 11.16 -16.39 20.61
C PRO A 11 11.43 -16.50 19.10
N VAL A 12 11.10 -15.45 18.35
CA VAL A 12 11.43 -15.39 16.92
C VAL A 12 12.96 -15.37 16.82
N GLU A 13 13.53 -16.33 16.10
CA GLU A 13 14.98 -16.39 15.88
C GLU A 13 15.43 -15.09 15.20
N SER A 14 16.38 -14.38 15.81
CA SER A 14 16.90 -13.13 15.27
C SER A 14 17.61 -13.37 13.94
N LYS A 15 17.25 -12.61 12.91
CA LYS A 15 17.83 -12.67 11.55
C LYS A 15 18.62 -11.43 11.23
N ASP A 16 19.66 -11.59 10.38
CA ASP A 16 20.36 -10.48 9.75
C ASP A 16 19.59 -10.08 8.48
N ILE A 17 19.11 -8.84 8.45
CA ILE A 17 18.21 -8.33 7.40
C ILE A 17 18.85 -7.10 6.75
N GLY A 18 18.96 -7.12 5.42
CA GLY A 18 19.21 -5.94 4.61
C GLY A 18 17.89 -5.26 4.22
N PHE A 19 17.78 -3.96 4.36
CA PHE A 19 16.58 -3.23 3.97
C PHE A 19 16.95 -2.07 3.04
N ILE A 20 16.45 -2.09 1.80
CA ILE A 20 16.74 -1.09 0.78
C ILE A 20 15.47 -0.30 0.45
N GLY A 21 15.54 1.02 0.62
CA GLY A 21 14.41 1.92 0.51
C GLY A 21 13.75 2.16 1.87
N LEU A 22 14.13 3.26 2.53
CA LEU A 22 13.73 3.63 3.89
C LEU A 22 12.76 4.82 3.93
N GLY A 23 12.09 5.07 2.80
CA GLY A 23 11.08 6.13 2.71
C GLY A 23 9.85 5.86 3.59
N ASN A 24 8.73 6.54 3.25
CA ASN A 24 7.49 6.55 4.06
C ASN A 24 6.94 5.15 4.43
N MET A 25 7.19 4.15 3.61
CA MET A 25 6.77 2.77 3.87
C MET A 25 7.91 1.94 4.47
N GLY A 26 9.08 1.95 3.83
CA GLY A 26 10.19 1.08 4.22
C GLY A 26 10.79 1.43 5.57
N GLY A 27 10.88 2.71 5.94
CA GLY A 27 11.37 3.14 7.25
C GLY A 27 10.57 2.53 8.42
N PRO A 28 9.26 2.71 8.49
CA PRO A 28 8.41 2.05 9.50
C PRO A 28 8.47 0.52 9.46
N MET A 29 8.52 -0.09 8.26
CA MET A 29 8.67 -1.54 8.13
C MET A 29 9.99 -2.03 8.74
N ALA A 30 11.11 -1.38 8.43
CA ALA A 30 12.42 -1.69 8.99
C ALA A 30 12.44 -1.49 10.52
N ALA A 31 11.81 -0.44 11.02
CA ALA A 31 11.68 -0.19 12.46
C ALA A 31 10.91 -1.32 13.18
N ASN A 32 9.85 -1.85 12.58
CA ASN A 32 9.10 -2.96 13.16
C ASN A 32 9.92 -4.26 13.17
N LEU A 33 10.76 -4.51 12.18
CA LEU A 33 11.70 -5.64 12.20
C LEU A 33 12.72 -5.50 13.36
N VAL A 34 13.24 -4.30 13.61
CA VAL A 34 14.12 -4.05 14.77
C VAL A 34 13.38 -4.29 16.08
N LYS A 35 12.13 -3.79 16.23
CA LYS A 35 11.28 -4.03 17.41
C LYS A 35 11.01 -5.52 17.65
N ALA A 36 10.94 -6.32 16.59
CA ALA A 36 10.76 -7.77 16.67
C ALA A 36 12.06 -8.52 17.02
N GLY A 37 13.19 -7.82 17.17
CA GLY A 37 14.47 -8.38 17.59
C GLY A 37 15.40 -8.81 16.45
N HIS A 38 15.10 -8.44 15.21
CA HIS A 38 16.00 -8.66 14.07
C HIS A 38 17.12 -7.61 14.01
N ARG A 39 18.25 -7.96 13.43
CA ARG A 39 19.35 -7.04 13.14
C ARG A 39 19.20 -6.49 11.73
N VAL A 40 18.73 -5.25 11.63
CA VAL A 40 18.42 -4.60 10.34
C VAL A 40 19.54 -3.64 9.96
N THR A 41 20.11 -3.84 8.77
CA THR A 41 21.04 -2.89 8.13
C THR A 41 20.31 -2.24 6.95
N GLY A 42 20.20 -0.93 6.94
CA GLY A 42 19.37 -0.20 6.00
C GLY A 42 20.15 0.77 5.11
N TYR A 43 19.66 0.96 3.88
CA TYR A 43 20.17 1.92 2.92
C TYR A 43 19.05 2.62 2.15
N ASP A 44 19.20 3.89 1.93
CA ASP A 44 18.41 4.71 1.01
C ASP A 44 19.32 5.71 0.29
N LEU A 45 18.87 6.19 -0.86
CA LEU A 45 19.56 7.28 -1.59
C LEU A 45 19.44 8.63 -0.89
N LEU A 46 18.39 8.81 -0.07
CA LEU A 46 18.11 10.03 0.68
C LEU A 46 18.74 9.94 2.07
N PRO A 47 19.76 10.74 2.40
CA PRO A 47 20.43 10.70 3.71
C PRO A 47 19.47 10.90 4.89
N GLU A 48 18.46 11.76 4.74
CA GLU A 48 17.45 12.03 5.75
C GLU A 48 16.59 10.79 6.07
N ALA A 49 16.31 9.93 5.09
CA ALA A 49 15.61 8.66 5.32
C ALA A 49 16.48 7.67 6.11
N VAL A 50 17.77 7.62 5.83
CA VAL A 50 18.74 6.80 6.56
C VAL A 50 18.87 7.28 8.00
N GLU A 51 19.00 8.61 8.22
CA GLU A 51 19.09 9.21 9.54
C GLU A 51 17.81 8.94 10.37
N ALA A 52 16.63 9.11 9.77
CA ALA A 52 15.36 8.82 10.44
C ALA A 52 15.23 7.35 10.84
N ALA A 53 15.61 6.42 9.95
CA ALA A 53 15.61 5.00 10.25
C ALA A 53 16.62 4.63 11.34
N ALA A 54 17.79 5.26 11.39
CA ALA A 54 18.80 5.04 12.43
C ALA A 54 18.29 5.37 13.84
N GLN A 55 17.39 6.37 13.98
CA GLN A 55 16.76 6.71 15.26
C GLN A 55 15.85 5.58 15.79
N THR A 56 15.44 4.65 14.92
CA THR A 56 14.60 3.50 15.27
C THR A 56 15.41 2.21 15.52
N GLY A 57 16.74 2.29 15.45
CA GLY A 57 17.65 1.17 15.67
C GLY A 57 18.09 0.42 14.40
N VAL A 58 17.70 0.89 13.21
CA VAL A 58 18.25 0.40 11.93
C VAL A 58 19.71 0.83 11.83
N ARG A 59 20.62 -0.10 11.52
CA ARG A 59 22.03 0.21 11.31
C ARG A 59 22.23 0.83 9.91
N PRO A 60 22.72 2.05 9.81
CA PRO A 60 23.02 2.67 8.52
C PRO A 60 24.10 1.91 7.74
N ALA A 61 23.92 1.78 6.43
CA ALA A 61 24.97 1.31 5.51
C ALA A 61 25.37 2.44 4.57
N ALA A 62 26.62 2.47 4.14
CA ALA A 62 27.14 3.45 3.19
C ALA A 62 26.73 3.15 1.73
N SER A 63 26.24 1.93 1.46
CA SER A 63 25.76 1.51 0.14
C SER A 63 24.74 0.39 0.25
N ALA A 64 23.97 0.17 -0.81
CA ALA A 64 23.07 -0.97 -0.90
C ALA A 64 23.83 -2.31 -0.81
N ALA A 65 25.03 -2.40 -1.42
CA ALA A 65 25.89 -3.57 -1.36
C ALA A 65 26.32 -3.89 0.09
N GLU A 66 26.71 -2.88 0.87
CA GLU A 66 27.04 -3.05 2.28
C GLU A 66 25.83 -3.53 3.10
N ALA A 67 24.66 -2.98 2.83
CA ALA A 67 23.44 -3.36 3.57
C ALA A 67 23.08 -4.85 3.41
N VAL A 68 23.45 -5.47 2.29
CA VAL A 68 23.07 -6.87 2.00
C VAL A 68 24.18 -7.90 2.20
N ALA A 69 25.44 -7.50 2.34
CA ALA A 69 26.60 -8.39 2.34
C ALA A 69 26.52 -9.53 3.37
N GLY A 70 25.96 -9.27 4.55
CA GLY A 70 25.77 -10.25 5.64
C GLY A 70 24.36 -10.77 5.82
N ALA A 71 23.39 -10.29 5.00
CA ALA A 71 21.97 -10.52 5.24
C ALA A 71 21.53 -11.96 4.91
N GLU A 72 20.62 -12.49 5.73
CA GLU A 72 19.88 -13.72 5.46
C GLU A 72 18.66 -13.47 4.57
N LEU A 73 18.00 -12.33 4.82
CA LEU A 73 16.90 -11.80 4.02
C LEU A 73 17.23 -10.38 3.59
N VAL A 74 16.79 -10.04 2.40
CA VAL A 74 16.89 -8.67 1.87
C VAL A 74 15.51 -8.20 1.49
N PHE A 75 15.07 -7.08 2.09
CA PHE A 75 13.84 -6.40 1.69
C PHE A 75 14.15 -5.23 0.77
N THR A 76 13.34 -5.08 -0.27
CA THR A 76 13.32 -3.87 -1.11
C THR A 76 11.95 -3.22 -1.05
N MET A 77 11.91 -1.87 -0.93
CA MET A 77 10.69 -1.07 -0.94
C MET A 77 10.93 0.18 -1.77
N LEU A 78 10.79 0.04 -3.09
CA LEU A 78 11.25 1.01 -4.10
C LEU A 78 10.08 1.56 -4.94
N PRO A 79 10.25 2.73 -5.58
CA PRO A 79 9.15 3.40 -6.27
C PRO A 79 8.62 2.66 -7.50
N THR A 80 9.48 2.00 -8.30
CA THR A 80 9.11 1.38 -9.59
C THR A 80 9.90 0.11 -9.88
N GLY A 81 9.40 -0.74 -10.79
CA GLY A 81 10.09 -1.94 -11.26
C GLY A 81 11.46 -1.66 -11.87
N ARG A 82 11.62 -0.54 -12.58
CA ARG A 82 12.93 -0.10 -13.09
C ARG A 82 13.96 0.08 -11.97
N HIS A 83 13.55 0.64 -10.83
CA HIS A 83 14.46 0.77 -9.67
C HIS A 83 14.82 -0.58 -9.08
N VAL A 84 13.86 -1.51 -8.97
CA VAL A 84 14.11 -2.86 -8.47
C VAL A 84 15.06 -3.59 -9.40
N LEU A 85 14.75 -3.68 -10.69
CA LEU A 85 15.58 -4.37 -11.69
C LEU A 85 16.97 -3.74 -11.80
N GLY A 86 17.06 -2.40 -11.91
CA GLY A 86 18.35 -1.72 -11.98
C GLY A 86 19.22 -1.97 -10.76
N LEU A 87 18.64 -2.03 -9.55
CA LEU A 87 19.36 -2.35 -8.34
C LEU A 87 19.85 -3.83 -8.31
N TYR A 88 19.01 -4.76 -8.77
CA TYR A 88 19.32 -6.19 -8.77
C TYR A 88 20.41 -6.52 -9.81
N THR A 89 20.30 -5.99 -11.02
CA THR A 89 21.19 -6.33 -12.14
C THR A 89 22.39 -5.40 -12.23
N ASP A 90 22.16 -4.11 -12.41
CA ASP A 90 23.20 -3.12 -12.71
C ASP A 90 23.86 -2.58 -11.43
N GLY A 91 23.10 -2.49 -10.34
CA GLY A 91 23.57 -2.01 -9.04
C GLY A 91 24.39 -3.02 -8.25
N GLY A 92 24.55 -4.25 -8.77
CA GLY A 92 25.36 -5.29 -8.15
C GLY A 92 24.83 -5.83 -6.82
N LEU A 93 23.56 -5.58 -6.48
CA LEU A 93 22.96 -5.99 -5.20
C LEU A 93 23.01 -7.51 -5.05
N LEU A 94 22.62 -8.26 -6.09
CA LEU A 94 22.65 -9.71 -6.07
C LEU A 94 24.08 -10.25 -5.90
N ALA A 95 25.09 -9.64 -6.56
CA ALA A 95 26.47 -10.06 -6.45
C ALA A 95 27.09 -9.77 -5.07
N ALA A 96 26.57 -8.77 -4.36
CA ALA A 96 27.07 -8.40 -3.03
C ALA A 96 26.48 -9.26 -1.90
N ALA A 97 25.33 -9.88 -2.12
CA ALA A 97 24.68 -10.73 -1.13
C ALA A 97 25.36 -12.10 -1.02
N ARG A 98 25.29 -12.70 0.16
CA ARG A 98 25.82 -14.06 0.35
C ARG A 98 24.98 -15.09 -0.42
N PRO A 99 25.57 -16.17 -0.94
CA PRO A 99 24.84 -17.19 -1.68
C PRO A 99 23.63 -17.72 -0.92
N GLY A 100 22.50 -17.90 -1.61
CA GLY A 100 21.25 -18.40 -1.04
C GLY A 100 20.47 -17.41 -0.20
N THR A 101 20.81 -16.12 -0.19
CA THR A 101 19.98 -15.06 0.42
C THR A 101 18.57 -15.07 -0.14
N LEU A 102 17.57 -14.80 0.72
CA LEU A 102 16.18 -14.64 0.29
C LEU A 102 15.88 -13.16 0.07
N PHE A 103 15.59 -12.79 -1.17
CA PHE A 103 15.15 -11.45 -1.54
C PHE A 103 13.62 -11.36 -1.47
N VAL A 104 13.10 -10.34 -0.80
CA VAL A 104 11.66 -10.06 -0.64
C VAL A 104 11.40 -8.65 -1.16
N ASP A 105 10.86 -8.54 -2.36
CA ASP A 105 10.48 -7.24 -2.90
C ASP A 105 9.07 -6.85 -2.48
N SER A 106 8.96 -5.84 -1.63
CA SER A 106 7.68 -5.29 -1.15
C SER A 106 7.20 -4.08 -1.96
N SER A 107 7.92 -3.72 -3.02
CA SER A 107 7.53 -2.65 -3.94
C SER A 107 6.23 -3.01 -4.67
N THR A 108 5.46 -2.00 -5.09
CA THR A 108 4.32 -2.19 -6.00
C THR A 108 4.79 -1.90 -7.42
N ILE A 109 4.97 -2.96 -8.21
CA ILE A 109 5.56 -2.93 -9.54
C ILE A 109 4.76 -3.79 -10.53
N ASP A 110 5.12 -3.74 -11.80
CA ASP A 110 4.50 -4.59 -12.81
C ASP A 110 4.76 -6.08 -12.55
N VAL A 111 3.80 -6.93 -12.92
CA VAL A 111 3.92 -8.38 -12.76
C VAL A 111 5.12 -8.94 -13.57
N ALA A 112 5.35 -8.38 -14.76
CA ALA A 112 6.49 -8.78 -15.60
C ALA A 112 7.82 -8.38 -14.94
N ASP A 113 7.92 -7.18 -14.36
CA ASP A 113 9.11 -6.73 -13.64
C ASP A 113 9.39 -7.60 -12.40
N ALA A 114 8.34 -7.97 -11.65
CA ALA A 114 8.49 -8.87 -10.50
C ALA A 114 9.02 -10.25 -10.93
N ARG A 115 8.50 -10.82 -12.01
CA ARG A 115 9.00 -12.08 -12.56
C ARG A 115 10.44 -11.98 -13.03
N ALA A 116 10.79 -10.88 -13.72
CA ALA A 116 12.17 -10.63 -14.14
C ALA A 116 13.13 -10.49 -12.95
N ALA A 117 12.70 -9.82 -11.86
CA ALA A 117 13.48 -9.72 -10.61
C ALA A 117 13.69 -11.11 -9.95
N HIS A 118 12.65 -11.96 -9.94
CA HIS A 118 12.76 -13.34 -9.50
C HIS A 118 13.78 -14.13 -10.33
N ASP A 119 13.69 -14.04 -11.66
CA ASP A 119 14.58 -14.75 -12.56
C ASP A 119 16.04 -14.29 -12.38
N ALA A 120 16.27 -12.98 -12.24
CA ALA A 120 17.60 -12.43 -11.96
C ALA A 120 18.17 -12.95 -10.64
N ALA A 121 17.38 -12.95 -9.55
CA ALA A 121 17.80 -13.46 -8.26
C ALA A 121 18.15 -14.96 -8.34
N ARG A 122 17.31 -15.77 -8.99
CA ARG A 122 17.56 -17.20 -9.17
C ARG A 122 18.79 -17.49 -10.02
N ALA A 123 19.00 -16.73 -11.09
CA ALA A 123 20.19 -16.85 -11.94
C ALA A 123 21.49 -16.54 -11.16
N ALA A 124 21.41 -15.64 -10.18
CA ALA A 124 22.51 -15.31 -9.26
C ALA A 124 22.67 -16.30 -8.07
N GLY A 125 21.87 -17.36 -8.00
CA GLY A 125 21.92 -18.36 -6.93
C GLY A 125 21.19 -17.97 -5.65
N HIS A 126 20.25 -17.03 -5.73
CA HIS A 126 19.42 -16.56 -4.64
C HIS A 126 17.98 -17.08 -4.75
N ARG A 127 17.19 -16.81 -3.72
CA ARG A 127 15.75 -17.08 -3.67
C ARG A 127 14.99 -15.76 -3.67
N ALA A 128 13.75 -15.74 -4.15
CA ALA A 128 13.01 -14.49 -4.25
C ALA A 128 11.52 -14.66 -3.97
N LEU A 129 10.91 -13.60 -3.43
CA LEU A 129 9.47 -13.39 -3.28
C LEU A 129 9.12 -11.98 -3.74
N ASP A 130 8.03 -11.81 -4.47
CA ASP A 130 7.34 -10.55 -4.57
C ASP A 130 6.28 -10.49 -3.45
N ALA A 131 6.33 -9.46 -2.62
CA ALA A 131 5.49 -9.35 -1.43
C ALA A 131 4.96 -7.92 -1.23
N PRO A 132 4.24 -7.36 -2.22
CA PRO A 132 3.63 -6.04 -2.10
C PRO A 132 2.64 -6.00 -0.95
N VAL A 133 2.39 -4.78 -0.45
CA VAL A 133 1.65 -4.54 0.77
C VAL A 133 0.39 -3.70 0.56
N SER A 134 -0.58 -3.86 1.45
CA SER A 134 -1.74 -3.00 1.60
C SER A 134 -1.90 -2.56 3.06
N GLY A 135 -2.30 -1.29 3.27
CA GLY A 135 -2.47 -0.69 4.60
C GLY A 135 -1.91 0.73 4.72
N GLY A 136 -1.19 1.20 3.69
CA GLY A 136 -0.58 2.54 3.66
C GLY A 136 0.46 2.76 4.77
N VAL A 137 0.88 4.02 4.94
CA VAL A 137 1.89 4.41 5.94
C VAL A 137 1.42 4.06 7.35
N PHE A 138 0.16 4.32 7.66
CA PHE A 138 -0.43 3.99 8.95
C PHE A 138 -0.33 2.49 9.27
N GLY A 139 -0.63 1.63 8.28
CA GLY A 139 -0.48 0.18 8.43
C GLY A 139 0.98 -0.26 8.60
N ALA A 140 1.92 0.42 7.95
CA ALA A 140 3.35 0.17 8.11
C ALA A 140 3.84 0.54 9.52
N GLU A 141 3.43 1.70 10.04
CA GLU A 141 3.75 2.15 11.40
C GLU A 141 3.17 1.23 12.48
N ALA A 142 1.92 0.83 12.30
CA ALA A 142 1.19 -0.02 13.25
C ALA A 142 1.50 -1.52 13.14
N ALA A 143 2.37 -1.96 12.22
CA ALA A 143 2.64 -3.37 11.92
C ALA A 143 1.36 -4.17 11.56
N THR A 144 0.44 -3.55 10.84
CA THR A 144 -0.86 -4.15 10.48
C THR A 144 -1.03 -4.35 8.98
N LEU A 145 0.05 -4.31 8.22
CA LEU A 145 0.02 -4.50 6.78
C LEU A 145 -0.58 -5.86 6.39
N THR A 146 -1.21 -5.89 5.22
CA THR A 146 -1.50 -7.13 4.52
C THR A 146 -0.41 -7.34 3.47
N PHE A 147 0.33 -8.44 3.58
CA PHE A 147 1.29 -8.87 2.57
C PHE A 147 0.65 -9.85 1.59
N MET A 148 0.90 -9.66 0.31
CA MET A 148 0.48 -10.55 -0.77
C MET A 148 1.75 -11.14 -1.39
N ALA A 149 2.10 -12.37 -0.99
CA ALA A 149 3.37 -12.98 -1.36
C ALA A 149 3.24 -13.91 -2.58
N GLY A 150 4.07 -13.72 -3.58
CA GLY A 150 4.24 -14.60 -4.73
C GLY A 150 5.65 -15.20 -4.76
N GLY A 151 5.75 -16.49 -5.05
CA GLY A 151 6.98 -17.28 -5.11
C GLY A 151 6.77 -18.70 -4.63
N GLU A 152 7.85 -19.46 -4.50
CA GLU A 152 7.77 -20.85 -4.08
C GLU A 152 7.31 -20.98 -2.63
N ALA A 153 6.59 -22.06 -2.32
CA ALA A 153 6.05 -22.27 -0.97
C ALA A 153 7.15 -22.37 0.13
N ALA A 154 8.32 -22.87 -0.22
CA ALA A 154 9.44 -22.99 0.69
C ALA A 154 10.04 -21.63 1.07
N GLU A 155 10.18 -20.73 0.10
CA GLU A 155 10.61 -19.34 0.31
C GLU A 155 9.57 -18.57 1.13
N PHE A 156 8.29 -18.76 0.83
CA PHE A 156 7.19 -18.16 1.59
C PHE A 156 7.24 -18.61 3.06
N ALA A 157 7.32 -19.90 3.34
CA ALA A 157 7.38 -20.44 4.69
C ALA A 157 8.58 -19.90 5.49
N GLN A 158 9.70 -19.59 4.82
CA GLN A 158 10.85 -18.97 5.46
C GLN A 158 10.66 -17.48 5.75
N ALA A 159 9.97 -16.74 4.86
CA ALA A 159 9.73 -15.31 5.03
C ALA A 159 8.58 -15.01 5.99
N GLU A 160 7.56 -15.86 6.05
CA GLU A 160 6.31 -15.63 6.79
C GLU A 160 6.54 -15.20 8.25
N PRO A 161 7.41 -15.85 9.06
CA PRO A 161 7.69 -15.41 10.44
C PRO A 161 8.25 -13.99 10.52
N VAL A 162 9.05 -13.57 9.53
CA VAL A 162 9.62 -12.22 9.47
C VAL A 162 8.58 -11.21 8.99
N LEU A 163 7.73 -11.57 8.02
CA LEU A 163 6.64 -10.72 7.52
C LEU A 163 5.61 -10.42 8.61
N THR A 164 5.37 -11.35 9.53
CA THR A 164 4.44 -11.15 10.67
C THR A 164 4.89 -10.06 11.64
N ALA A 165 6.17 -9.69 11.65
CA ALA A 165 6.67 -8.54 12.41
C ALA A 165 6.18 -7.18 11.86
N MET A 166 5.76 -7.14 10.59
CA MET A 166 5.34 -5.93 9.89
C MET A 166 3.87 -5.96 9.47
N GLY A 167 3.22 -7.12 9.51
CA GLY A 167 1.89 -7.30 9.00
C GLY A 167 1.01 -8.20 9.84
N ARG A 168 -0.30 -7.91 9.82
CA ARG A 168 -1.32 -8.72 10.51
C ARG A 168 -1.82 -9.88 9.65
N LYS A 169 -1.76 -9.75 8.33
CA LYS A 169 -2.24 -10.75 7.37
C LYS A 169 -1.16 -11.01 6.33
N ILE A 170 -0.74 -12.25 6.24
CA ILE A 170 0.24 -12.69 5.25
C ILE A 170 -0.44 -13.74 4.37
N VAL A 171 -0.49 -13.51 3.06
CA VAL A 171 -1.19 -14.38 2.11
C VAL A 171 -0.21 -14.87 1.06
N HIS A 172 -0.04 -16.19 0.94
CA HIS A 172 0.64 -16.79 -0.19
C HIS A 172 -0.32 -16.84 -1.38
N CYS A 173 -0.02 -16.05 -2.41
CA CYS A 173 -0.89 -15.86 -3.57
C CYS A 173 -0.61 -16.83 -4.73
N GLY A 174 0.50 -17.57 -4.67
CA GLY A 174 0.91 -18.52 -5.73
C GLY A 174 2.35 -18.29 -6.18
N PRO A 175 2.71 -18.68 -7.43
CA PRO A 175 4.07 -18.56 -7.95
C PRO A 175 4.51 -17.11 -8.14
N ALA A 176 5.75 -16.90 -8.61
CA ALA A 176 6.37 -15.60 -8.86
C ALA A 176 5.46 -14.64 -9.64
N GLY A 177 5.31 -13.42 -9.14
CA GLY A 177 4.44 -12.36 -9.66
C GLY A 177 2.98 -12.44 -9.19
N SER A 178 2.59 -13.50 -8.45
CA SER A 178 1.20 -13.63 -7.95
C SER A 178 0.88 -12.61 -6.84
N GLY A 179 1.86 -12.18 -6.08
CA GLY A 179 1.69 -11.10 -5.10
C GLY A 179 1.34 -9.79 -5.77
N GLN A 180 2.08 -9.41 -6.82
CA GLN A 180 1.78 -8.22 -7.62
C GLN A 180 0.42 -8.33 -8.32
N ALA A 181 0.10 -9.49 -8.89
CA ALA A 181 -1.20 -9.71 -9.51
C ALA A 181 -2.35 -9.52 -8.50
N ALA A 182 -2.22 -10.07 -7.29
CA ALA A 182 -3.20 -9.87 -6.22
C ALA A 182 -3.31 -8.38 -5.82
N LYS A 183 -2.16 -7.69 -5.69
CA LYS A 183 -2.11 -6.25 -5.37
C LYS A 183 -2.80 -5.41 -6.45
N ILE A 184 -2.49 -5.64 -7.72
CA ILE A 184 -3.07 -4.93 -8.87
C ILE A 184 -4.59 -5.11 -8.90
N CYS A 185 -5.08 -6.35 -8.77
CA CYS A 185 -6.51 -6.63 -8.71
C CYS A 185 -7.19 -5.95 -7.52
N ASN A 186 -6.58 -6.02 -6.33
CA ASN A 186 -7.11 -5.34 -5.15
C ASN A 186 -7.23 -3.83 -5.36
N ASN A 187 -6.21 -3.19 -5.91
CA ASN A 187 -6.23 -1.74 -6.09
C ASN A 187 -7.13 -1.30 -7.25
N MET A 188 -7.32 -2.14 -8.26
CA MET A 188 -8.36 -1.94 -9.28
C MET A 188 -9.76 -1.93 -8.65
N ILE A 189 -10.07 -2.92 -7.80
CA ILE A 189 -11.35 -2.95 -7.05
C ILE A 189 -11.49 -1.69 -6.19
N LEU A 190 -10.43 -1.30 -5.47
CA LEU A 190 -10.45 -0.13 -4.60
C LEU A 190 -10.73 1.16 -5.38
N GLY A 191 -10.01 1.39 -6.50
CA GLY A 191 -10.19 2.58 -7.32
C GLY A 191 -11.57 2.68 -7.95
N ILE A 192 -12.08 1.58 -8.51
CA ILE A 192 -13.43 1.51 -9.08
C ILE A 192 -14.47 1.77 -7.98
N SER A 193 -14.34 1.15 -6.82
CA SER A 193 -15.27 1.32 -5.70
C SER A 193 -15.29 2.76 -5.20
N MET A 194 -14.14 3.42 -5.09
CA MET A 194 -14.06 4.81 -4.66
C MET A 194 -14.74 5.76 -5.65
N ILE A 195 -14.56 5.54 -6.96
CA ILE A 195 -15.27 6.30 -7.99
C ILE A 195 -16.78 6.07 -7.88
N ALA A 196 -17.23 4.82 -7.80
CA ALA A 196 -18.64 4.48 -7.71
C ALA A 196 -19.32 5.10 -6.48
N ILE A 197 -18.66 5.04 -5.31
CA ILE A 197 -19.16 5.67 -4.09
C ILE A 197 -19.20 7.19 -4.22
N SER A 198 -18.16 7.80 -4.79
CA SER A 198 -18.10 9.25 -5.01
C SER A 198 -19.23 9.73 -5.95
N GLU A 199 -19.45 9.03 -7.07
CA GLU A 199 -20.55 9.31 -8.00
C GLU A 199 -21.92 9.13 -7.34
N ALA A 200 -22.08 8.10 -6.50
CA ALA A 200 -23.33 7.87 -5.76
C ALA A 200 -23.66 9.00 -4.78
N PHE A 201 -22.65 9.53 -4.06
CA PHE A 201 -22.86 10.68 -3.17
C PHE A 201 -23.24 11.94 -3.96
N VAL A 202 -22.57 12.24 -5.07
CA VAL A 202 -22.87 13.39 -5.92
C VAL A 202 -24.28 13.27 -6.54
N LEU A 203 -24.65 12.07 -6.99
CA LEU A 203 -26.00 11.80 -7.50
C LEU A 203 -27.06 11.93 -6.39
N GLY A 204 -26.83 11.32 -5.22
CA GLY A 204 -27.74 11.36 -4.08
C GLY A 204 -28.06 12.79 -3.66
N GLU A 205 -27.04 13.64 -3.56
CA GLU A 205 -27.19 15.06 -3.29
C GLU A 205 -28.03 15.76 -4.34
N SER A 206 -27.89 15.39 -5.64
CA SER A 206 -28.72 15.95 -6.72
C SER A 206 -30.21 15.60 -6.62
N LEU A 207 -30.48 14.48 -5.96
CA LEU A 207 -31.83 13.99 -5.71
C LEU A 207 -32.39 14.46 -4.36
N GLY A 208 -31.67 15.33 -3.64
CA GLY A 208 -32.06 15.85 -2.33
C GLY A 208 -31.79 14.93 -1.15
N LEU A 209 -30.99 13.88 -1.33
CA LEU A 209 -30.61 12.97 -0.25
C LEU A 209 -29.41 13.53 0.52
N SER A 210 -29.50 13.53 1.85
CA SER A 210 -28.35 13.92 2.66
C SER A 210 -27.24 12.87 2.61
N GLN A 211 -25.98 13.30 2.75
CA GLN A 211 -24.82 12.40 2.78
C GLN A 211 -24.95 11.36 3.88
N GLN A 212 -25.43 11.75 5.08
CA GLN A 212 -25.64 10.81 6.18
C GLN A 212 -26.71 9.77 5.85
N ALA A 213 -27.85 10.15 5.27
CA ALA A 213 -28.90 9.20 4.92
C ALA A 213 -28.44 8.19 3.87
N LEU A 214 -27.67 8.62 2.86
CA LEU A 214 -27.08 7.70 1.89
C LEU A 214 -26.10 6.74 2.54
N TYR A 215 -25.24 7.25 3.43
CA TYR A 215 -24.29 6.42 4.17
C TYR A 215 -25.02 5.36 5.03
N ASP A 216 -26.02 5.74 5.81
CA ASP A 216 -26.76 4.85 6.70
C ASP A 216 -27.41 3.68 5.93
N VAL A 217 -27.94 3.95 4.75
CA VAL A 217 -28.50 2.92 3.88
C VAL A 217 -27.41 2.06 3.26
N ALA A 218 -26.44 2.68 2.58
CA ALA A 218 -25.49 1.94 1.76
C ALA A 218 -24.47 1.15 2.59
N SER A 219 -24.10 1.64 3.80
CA SER A 219 -23.17 0.94 4.69
C SER A 219 -23.71 -0.37 5.27
N THR A 220 -25.05 -0.52 5.29
CA THR A 220 -25.73 -1.71 5.82
C THR A 220 -26.45 -2.54 4.76
N SER A 221 -26.34 -2.13 3.49
CA SER A 221 -26.97 -2.77 2.34
C SER A 221 -25.94 -3.30 1.35
N SER A 222 -26.39 -3.80 0.20
CA SER A 222 -25.54 -4.42 -0.83
C SER A 222 -24.49 -3.50 -1.47
N GLY A 223 -24.58 -2.19 -1.29
CA GLY A 223 -23.60 -1.21 -1.73
C GLY A 223 -22.37 -1.08 -0.79
N GLN A 224 -22.35 -1.81 0.32
CA GLN A 224 -21.25 -1.74 1.29
C GLN A 224 -19.91 -2.15 0.66
N CYS A 225 -18.89 -1.32 0.91
CA CYS A 225 -17.49 -1.63 0.59
C CYS A 225 -16.55 -0.80 1.49
N TRP A 226 -15.24 -1.12 1.45
CA TRP A 226 -14.23 -0.44 2.24
C TRP A 226 -14.16 1.08 1.94
N ALA A 227 -14.32 1.46 0.68
CA ALA A 227 -14.32 2.87 0.25
C ALA A 227 -15.48 3.68 0.88
N LEU A 228 -16.59 3.01 1.25
CA LEU A 228 -17.71 3.64 1.93
C LEU A 228 -17.50 3.65 3.46
N THR A 229 -17.16 2.49 4.05
CA THR A 229 -17.25 2.31 5.51
C THR A 229 -15.98 2.67 6.27
N VAL A 230 -14.85 2.80 5.57
CA VAL A 230 -13.55 3.14 6.18
C VAL A 230 -12.98 4.44 5.63
N ASN A 231 -12.99 4.61 4.30
CA ASN A 231 -12.41 5.78 3.64
C ASN A 231 -13.47 6.63 2.91
N CYS A 232 -14.62 6.86 3.58
CA CYS A 232 -15.75 7.58 3.01
C CYS A 232 -15.32 8.91 2.37
N PRO A 233 -15.67 9.18 1.08
CA PRO A 233 -15.19 10.36 0.36
C PRO A 233 -15.90 11.66 0.74
N VAL A 234 -16.93 11.60 1.61
CA VAL A 234 -17.60 12.79 2.12
C VAL A 234 -17.31 13.00 3.60
N PRO A 235 -17.25 14.26 4.08
CA PRO A 235 -17.09 14.55 5.50
C PRO A 235 -18.33 14.13 6.31
N GLY A 236 -18.13 13.81 7.57
CA GLY A 236 -19.18 13.47 8.53
C GLY A 236 -19.26 11.98 8.85
N PRO A 237 -19.80 11.11 7.96
CA PRO A 237 -20.16 9.72 8.33
C PRO A 237 -19.05 8.87 8.93
N VAL A 238 -17.83 9.04 8.48
CA VAL A 238 -16.64 8.28 8.96
C VAL A 238 -15.59 9.25 9.48
N PRO A 239 -15.57 9.57 10.80
CA PRO A 239 -14.71 10.62 11.35
C PRO A 239 -13.22 10.49 11.04
N ALA A 240 -12.70 9.26 10.93
CA ALA A 240 -11.30 9.00 10.63
C ALA A 240 -10.95 9.10 9.14
N SER A 241 -11.94 9.28 8.24
CA SER A 241 -11.66 9.35 6.81
C SER A 241 -10.93 10.64 6.44
N PRO A 242 -10.07 10.64 5.39
CA PRO A 242 -9.38 11.82 4.90
C PRO A 242 -10.31 13.00 4.54
N ALA A 243 -11.56 12.73 4.17
CA ALA A 243 -12.55 13.76 3.89
C ALA A 243 -12.81 14.71 5.08
N ASN A 244 -12.63 14.24 6.32
CA ASN A 244 -12.74 15.06 7.53
C ASN A 244 -11.45 15.81 7.89
N HIS A 245 -10.37 15.61 7.13
CA HIS A 245 -9.05 16.16 7.37
C HIS A 245 -8.49 16.83 6.11
N ASP A 246 -9.35 17.51 5.37
CA ASP A 246 -9.02 18.21 4.13
C ASP A 246 -8.31 17.33 3.09
N TYR A 247 -8.71 16.08 3.01
CA TYR A 247 -8.15 15.04 2.15
C TYR A 247 -6.64 14.87 2.26
N ARG A 248 -6.07 15.07 3.44
CA ARG A 248 -4.66 14.74 3.72
C ARG A 248 -4.41 13.27 3.37
N PRO A 249 -3.37 12.98 2.58
CA PRO A 249 -3.17 11.64 2.07
C PRO A 249 -2.89 10.59 3.15
N GLY A 250 -3.78 9.59 3.29
CA GLY A 250 -3.46 8.28 3.83
C GLY A 250 -2.94 7.37 2.72
N PHE A 251 -3.50 7.53 1.51
CA PHE A 251 -3.01 6.96 0.27
C PHE A 251 -3.14 8.02 -0.84
N ALA A 252 -2.01 8.58 -1.25
CA ALA A 252 -1.97 9.70 -2.18
C ALA A 252 -2.53 9.34 -3.56
N ALA A 253 -3.29 10.25 -4.17
CA ALA A 253 -3.87 10.05 -5.49
C ALA A 253 -2.84 9.72 -6.59
N PRO A 254 -1.62 10.29 -6.63
CA PRO A 254 -0.58 9.85 -7.57
C PRO A 254 -0.18 8.38 -7.42
N LEU A 255 -0.20 7.84 -6.19
CA LEU A 255 0.09 6.42 -5.95
C LEU A 255 -1.06 5.53 -6.42
N MET A 256 -2.32 5.95 -6.23
CA MET A 256 -3.47 5.26 -6.79
C MET A 256 -3.43 5.28 -8.32
N ALA A 257 -3.11 6.41 -8.94
CA ALA A 257 -2.96 6.53 -10.39
C ALA A 257 -1.87 5.59 -10.93
N LYS A 258 -0.73 5.51 -10.24
CA LYS A 258 0.35 4.55 -10.55
C LYS A 258 -0.16 3.11 -10.48
N ASP A 259 -0.81 2.73 -9.40
CA ASP A 259 -1.27 1.36 -9.19
C ASP A 259 -2.37 0.95 -10.20
N LEU A 260 -3.27 1.88 -10.54
CA LEU A 260 -4.25 1.66 -11.62
C LEU A 260 -3.61 1.64 -13.02
N GLY A 261 -2.51 2.36 -13.21
CA GLY A 261 -1.69 2.25 -14.42
C GLY A 261 -1.12 0.85 -14.60
N LEU A 262 -0.60 0.23 -13.53
CA LEU A 262 -0.17 -1.16 -13.53
C LEU A 262 -1.34 -2.12 -13.85
N ALA A 263 -2.52 -1.86 -13.29
CA ALA A 263 -3.72 -2.63 -13.61
C ALA A 263 -4.10 -2.50 -15.10
N ALA A 264 -4.05 -1.29 -15.66
CA ALA A 264 -4.34 -1.05 -17.07
C ALA A 264 -3.34 -1.75 -18.01
N ASN A 265 -2.06 -1.82 -17.64
CA ASN A 265 -1.05 -2.59 -18.37
C ASN A 265 -1.40 -4.08 -18.34
N ALA A 266 -1.64 -4.64 -17.16
CA ALA A 266 -2.00 -6.04 -17.00
C ALA A 266 -3.29 -6.43 -17.77
N ILE A 267 -4.30 -5.54 -17.79
CA ILE A 267 -5.53 -5.72 -18.59
C ILE A 267 -5.21 -5.83 -20.08
N ARG A 268 -4.38 -4.91 -20.62
CA ARG A 268 -4.02 -4.89 -22.03
C ARG A 268 -3.18 -6.11 -22.41
N GLU A 269 -2.17 -6.44 -21.63
CA GLU A 269 -1.31 -7.61 -21.86
C GLU A 269 -2.07 -8.93 -21.75
N GLY A 270 -3.01 -9.02 -20.79
CA GLY A 270 -3.84 -10.20 -20.60
C GLY A 270 -5.00 -10.33 -21.57
N GLY A 271 -5.28 -9.30 -22.39
CA GLY A 271 -6.42 -9.27 -23.31
C GLY A 271 -7.79 -9.34 -22.61
N VAL A 272 -7.85 -8.86 -21.35
CA VAL A 272 -9.06 -8.95 -20.53
C VAL A 272 -10.00 -7.76 -20.85
N ASP A 273 -11.29 -8.03 -21.04
CA ASP A 273 -12.32 -7.00 -21.15
C ASP A 273 -12.68 -6.47 -19.76
N ALA A 274 -11.95 -5.44 -19.31
CA ALA A 274 -12.12 -4.80 -18.01
C ALA A 274 -12.33 -3.29 -18.17
N ALA A 275 -13.42 -2.91 -18.84
CA ALA A 275 -13.74 -1.52 -19.19
C ALA A 275 -13.72 -0.57 -17.96
N LEU A 276 -14.24 -0.99 -16.81
CA LEU A 276 -14.23 -0.17 -15.59
C LEU A 276 -12.83 0.03 -15.04
N GLY A 277 -11.96 -0.98 -15.12
CA GLY A 277 -10.56 -0.85 -14.69
C GLY A 277 -9.78 0.15 -15.53
N LEU A 278 -9.93 0.09 -16.86
CA LEU A 278 -9.33 1.07 -17.77
C LEU A 278 -9.85 2.48 -17.53
N ARG A 279 -11.18 2.62 -17.34
CA ARG A 279 -11.79 3.92 -17.07
C ARG A 279 -11.33 4.50 -15.72
N ALA A 280 -11.22 3.67 -14.69
CA ALA A 280 -10.71 4.10 -13.39
C ALA A 280 -9.25 4.61 -13.50
N ALA A 281 -8.40 3.92 -14.27
CA ALA A 281 -7.03 4.37 -14.51
C ALA A 281 -6.97 5.75 -15.18
N GLU A 282 -7.80 5.99 -16.21
CA GLU A 282 -7.89 7.30 -16.88
C GLU A 282 -8.35 8.42 -15.92
N LEU A 283 -9.38 8.15 -15.12
CA LEU A 283 -9.93 9.13 -14.19
C LEU A 283 -8.94 9.51 -13.09
N TYR A 284 -8.21 8.52 -12.55
CA TYR A 284 -7.20 8.78 -11.53
C TYR A 284 -5.94 9.41 -12.10
N ALA A 285 -5.52 9.09 -13.33
CA ALA A 285 -4.42 9.79 -14.01
C ALA A 285 -4.74 11.28 -14.14
N ALA A 286 -5.91 11.63 -14.68
CA ALA A 286 -6.34 13.01 -14.82
C ALA A 286 -6.49 13.72 -13.45
N PHE A 287 -6.98 13.03 -12.43
CA PHE A 287 -7.09 13.59 -11.09
C PHE A 287 -5.72 13.87 -10.46
N ALA A 288 -4.78 12.93 -10.56
CA ALA A 288 -3.44 13.05 -10.01
C ALA A 288 -2.59 14.14 -10.69
N GLU A 289 -2.76 14.36 -12.00
CA GLU A 289 -2.09 15.44 -12.74
C GLU A 289 -2.66 16.83 -12.41
N GLY A 290 -3.89 16.87 -11.91
CA GLY A 290 -4.58 18.11 -11.57
C GLY A 290 -4.65 18.34 -10.06
N ARG A 291 -5.87 18.52 -9.57
CA ARG A 291 -6.19 18.83 -8.17
C ARG A 291 -5.64 17.79 -7.18
N GLY A 292 -5.65 16.53 -7.56
CA GLY A 292 -5.27 15.41 -6.69
C GLY A 292 -3.77 15.26 -6.41
N ALA A 293 -2.89 16.11 -6.97
CA ALA A 293 -1.45 15.97 -6.82
C ALA A 293 -0.97 15.91 -5.36
N GLY A 294 -1.67 16.58 -4.45
CA GLY A 294 -1.38 16.58 -3.01
C GLY A 294 -2.49 16.00 -2.13
N GLU A 295 -3.50 15.38 -2.72
CA GLU A 295 -4.68 14.88 -2.00
C GLU A 295 -4.67 13.35 -1.85
N ASP A 296 -5.47 12.87 -0.88
CA ASP A 296 -5.85 11.46 -0.78
C ASP A 296 -6.65 11.03 -2.03
N PHE A 297 -6.55 9.77 -2.41
CA PHE A 297 -7.25 9.25 -3.58
C PHE A 297 -8.78 9.38 -3.46
N SER A 298 -9.33 9.47 -2.22
CA SER A 298 -10.75 9.73 -1.98
C SER A 298 -11.19 11.13 -2.39
N GLY A 299 -10.25 12.08 -2.54
CA GLY A 299 -10.49 13.42 -3.05
C GLY A 299 -11.02 13.47 -4.50
N ILE A 300 -11.03 12.34 -5.22
CA ILE A 300 -11.61 12.23 -6.57
C ILE A 300 -13.07 12.67 -6.62
N ILE A 301 -13.82 12.61 -5.50
CA ILE A 301 -15.18 13.13 -5.41
C ILE A 301 -15.25 14.61 -5.78
N ARG A 302 -14.25 15.41 -5.38
CA ARG A 302 -14.17 16.85 -5.66
C ARG A 302 -14.05 17.11 -7.16
N ALA A 303 -13.29 16.29 -7.88
CA ALA A 303 -13.20 16.36 -9.33
C ALA A 303 -14.52 15.93 -10.02
N ILE A 304 -15.28 15.01 -9.43
CA ILE A 304 -16.60 14.63 -9.92
C ILE A 304 -17.61 15.77 -9.70
N GLN A 305 -17.58 16.41 -8.54
CA GLN A 305 -18.41 17.58 -8.22
C GLN A 305 -18.14 18.73 -9.20
N GLU A 306 -16.88 19.08 -9.45
CA GLU A 306 -16.48 20.11 -10.40
C GLU A 306 -17.00 19.83 -11.82
N ARG A 307 -16.80 18.61 -12.34
CA ARG A 307 -17.30 18.21 -13.65
C ARG A 307 -18.84 18.20 -13.74
N SER A 308 -19.52 18.09 -12.59
CA SER A 308 -20.98 18.14 -12.47
C SER A 308 -21.51 19.57 -12.28
N GLY A 309 -20.63 20.61 -12.35
CA GLY A 309 -21.00 22.00 -12.15
C GLY A 309 -21.43 22.33 -10.71
N ARG A 310 -20.94 21.57 -9.71
CA ARG A 310 -21.27 21.75 -8.31
C ARG A 310 -20.14 22.45 -7.59
N ASP A 311 -20.50 23.39 -6.71
CA ASP A 311 -19.53 24.12 -5.89
C ASP A 311 -18.93 23.19 -4.82
N THR A 312 -17.61 23.01 -4.86
CA THR A 312 -16.86 22.23 -3.88
C THR A 312 -16.72 22.97 -2.53
N SER A 313 -17.10 24.26 -2.45
CA SER A 313 -16.96 25.10 -1.27
C SER A 313 -18.11 24.96 -0.27
N THR A 314 -19.21 24.27 -0.61
CA THR A 314 -20.42 24.19 0.20
C THR A 314 -20.44 23.08 1.25
N ALA A 315 -19.42 22.21 1.30
CA ALA A 315 -19.33 21.15 2.30
C ALA A 315 -19.18 21.65 3.76
N ASP A 316 -18.92 22.95 3.95
CA ASP A 316 -18.57 23.53 5.27
C ASP A 316 -19.72 24.30 5.95
N ARG A 317 -20.94 24.33 5.37
CA ARG A 317 -22.01 25.20 5.87
C ARG A 317 -23.24 24.51 6.50
N SER A 318 -23.29 23.18 6.56
CA SER A 318 -24.45 22.49 7.16
C SER A 318 -24.29 22.06 8.64
N ALA A 319 -23.15 22.37 9.26
CA ALA A 319 -22.91 22.11 10.69
C ALA A 319 -23.01 23.40 11.50
N GLY A 320 -24.20 23.99 11.59
CA GLY A 320 -24.34 25.13 12.47
C GLY A 320 -25.64 25.91 12.32
N THR A 321 -26.73 25.47 12.94
CA THR A 321 -27.53 26.32 13.82
C THR A 321 -28.64 25.48 14.49
N PRO A 322 -28.65 25.24 15.80
CA PRO A 322 -29.88 24.87 16.50
C PRO A 322 -30.72 26.12 16.55
N GLY A 323 -31.77 26.13 15.76
CA GLY A 323 -32.80 27.19 15.83
C GLY A 323 -33.43 27.25 17.22
N GLY A 324 -32.97 28.20 18.01
CA GLY A 324 -33.75 28.69 19.13
C GLY A 324 -35.01 29.35 18.63
N GLY A 325 -36.13 28.75 18.93
CA GLY A 325 -37.48 29.27 18.75
C GLY A 325 -38.19 29.20 20.07
N ALA A 326 -38.15 30.30 20.81
CA ALA A 326 -39.13 30.56 21.86
C ALA A 326 -40.46 30.91 21.20
N VAL A 327 -41.54 30.27 21.58
CA VAL A 327 -42.79 30.79 22.20
C VAL A 327 -43.59 29.56 22.60
#